data_a579d17f6c9a971d4be4149f9903eeca
#
_entry.id   a579d17f6c9a971d4be4149f9903eeca
#
_cell.length_a   1.000
_cell.length_b   1.000
_cell.length_c   1.000
_cell.angle_alpha   90.00
_cell.angle_beta   90.00
_cell.angle_gamma   90.00
#
_symmetry.space_group_name_H-M   'P 1'
#
loop_
_entity.id
_entity.type
_entity.pdbx_description
1 polymer ?
#
loop_
_entity_poly.entity_id
_entity_poly.type
_entity_poly.pdbx_seq_one_letter_code
_entity_poly.pdbx_strand_id
1 'polypeptide(L)'
;MNRFLPTALLAPMTLSLLVAAFDTARAGGDIRTERIHFAKGATSTVVEGTISGNQIVDYVLGASKGQSMNVSMATRNTATYFNILAPGETEVAFFNGSMSENQYEGVLPATGDYRIRVYMMRSAARRNEKADYRLEMIVTGKPQAAAGSTAAADNSQHYDATGKVPCAQYKGQPMGQCDFGVMRKGNGDATVVITRPDGRNRTIVFVGARATRADISEADGGAAFSVQREGDLNMIRVGDERYEIPDAAVSGE
;
A
#
# COMPACT_ATOMS: atom_id res chain seq x y z
N MET A 1 -14.65 63.75 -71.26
CA MET A 1 -15.68 62.92 -70.60
C MET A 1 -14.96 61.69 -70.05
N ASN A 2 -14.39 61.79 -68.82
CA ASN A 2 -13.63 60.75 -68.15
C ASN A 2 -14.50 60.13 -67.06
N ARG A 3 -14.80 58.83 -67.21
CA ARG A 3 -15.46 58.03 -66.18
C ARG A 3 -14.45 57.35 -65.31
N PHE A 4 -14.40 57.75 -64.05
CA PHE A 4 -13.64 57.02 -62.99
C PHE A 4 -14.51 55.88 -62.47
N LEU A 5 -13.95 54.62 -62.46
CA LEU A 5 -14.51 53.50 -61.76
C LEU A 5 -13.85 53.42 -60.32
N PRO A 6 -14.60 53.15 -59.28
CA PRO A 6 -14.03 52.95 -57.97
C PRO A 6 -13.55 51.52 -57.81
N THR A 7 -12.33 51.38 -57.40
CA THR A 7 -11.71 50.10 -57.02
C THR A 7 -12.21 49.66 -55.64
N ALA A 8 -12.84 48.51 -55.57
CA ALA A 8 -13.29 47.91 -54.29
C ALA A 8 -12.08 47.20 -53.64
N LEU A 9 -11.70 47.65 -52.45
CA LEU A 9 -10.75 46.94 -51.57
C LEU A 9 -11.46 45.77 -50.88
N LEU A 10 -11.06 44.55 -51.19
CA LEU A 10 -11.40 43.34 -50.39
C LEU A 10 -10.43 43.26 -49.21
N ALA A 11 -10.95 43.40 -48.00
CA ALA A 11 -10.20 43.10 -46.78
C ALA A 11 -10.25 41.57 -46.50
N PRO A 12 -9.12 40.94 -46.13
CA PRO A 12 -9.13 39.51 -45.74
C PRO A 12 -9.69 39.37 -44.31
N MET A 13 -10.75 38.61 -44.17
CA MET A 13 -11.36 38.22 -42.90
C MET A 13 -10.52 37.09 -42.31
N THR A 14 -9.63 37.42 -41.35
CA THR A 14 -8.87 36.42 -40.61
C THR A 14 -9.79 35.70 -39.62
N LEU A 15 -10.10 34.45 -39.92
CA LEU A 15 -10.83 33.54 -39.03
C LEU A 15 -9.89 33.08 -37.91
N SER A 16 -9.97 33.71 -36.74
CA SER A 16 -9.25 33.28 -35.52
C SER A 16 -9.88 32.01 -34.99
N LEU A 17 -9.20 30.89 -35.19
CA LEU A 17 -9.54 29.61 -34.56
C LEU A 17 -9.21 29.70 -33.05
N LEU A 18 -10.23 29.83 -32.21
CA LEU A 18 -10.10 29.68 -30.76
C LEU A 18 -9.91 28.18 -30.47
N VAL A 19 -8.69 27.77 -30.22
CA VAL A 19 -8.36 26.44 -29.68
C VAL A 19 -8.71 26.48 -28.19
N ALA A 20 -9.89 25.96 -27.83
CA ALA A 20 -10.23 25.70 -26.45
C ALA A 20 -9.32 24.55 -25.97
N ALA A 21 -8.35 24.88 -25.11
CA ALA A 21 -7.61 23.89 -24.36
C ALA A 21 -8.58 23.21 -23.38
N PHE A 22 -8.96 21.98 -23.66
CA PHE A 22 -9.63 21.16 -22.68
C PHE A 22 -8.56 20.73 -21.67
N ASP A 23 -8.52 21.41 -20.52
CA ASP A 23 -7.87 20.88 -19.32
C ASP A 23 -8.59 19.59 -18.94
N THR A 24 -7.98 18.47 -19.31
CA THR A 24 -8.36 17.16 -18.76
C THR A 24 -8.03 17.19 -17.26
N ALA A 25 -9.03 17.52 -16.45
CA ALA A 25 -8.96 17.36 -15.01
C ALA A 25 -8.60 15.88 -14.74
N ARG A 26 -7.36 15.65 -14.33
CA ARG A 26 -6.94 14.35 -13.79
C ARG A 26 -7.75 14.11 -12.52
N ALA A 27 -8.64 13.12 -12.58
CA ALA A 27 -9.39 12.62 -11.43
C ALA A 27 -8.52 11.72 -10.53
N GLY A 28 -7.27 12.14 -10.28
CA GLY A 28 -6.43 11.62 -9.22
C GLY A 28 -6.33 12.70 -8.17
N GLY A 29 -6.82 12.46 -6.96
CA GLY A 29 -6.69 13.42 -5.86
C GLY A 29 -5.22 13.80 -5.70
N ASP A 30 -4.94 15.10 -5.59
CA ASP A 30 -3.58 15.58 -5.34
C ASP A 30 -3.10 15.03 -4.00
N ILE A 31 -2.05 14.20 -4.03
CA ILE A 31 -1.41 13.69 -2.82
C ILE A 31 -0.48 14.78 -2.29
N ARG A 32 -0.86 15.38 -1.17
CA ARG A 32 0.00 16.29 -0.43
C ARG A 32 0.97 15.46 0.42
N THR A 33 2.27 15.72 0.29
CA THR A 33 3.29 15.02 1.08
C THR A 33 3.90 15.96 2.10
N GLU A 34 3.94 15.53 3.36
CA GLU A 34 4.50 16.28 4.49
C GLU A 34 5.55 15.43 5.21
N ARG A 35 6.77 15.96 5.34
CA ARG A 35 7.86 15.30 6.09
C ARG A 35 7.68 15.52 7.59
N ILE A 36 7.69 14.43 8.35
CA ILE A 36 7.61 14.46 9.80
C ILE A 36 9.01 14.41 10.40
N HIS A 37 9.24 15.34 11.33
CA HIS A 37 10.45 15.38 12.14
C HIS A 37 10.07 15.41 13.61
N PHE A 38 10.61 14.48 14.39
CA PHE A 38 10.49 14.56 15.84
C PHE A 38 11.37 15.68 16.39
N ALA A 39 10.91 16.38 17.41
CA ALA A 39 11.74 17.33 18.14
C ALA A 39 12.96 16.58 18.73
N LYS A 40 14.05 17.30 18.96
CA LYS A 40 15.28 16.69 19.51
C LYS A 40 14.99 15.97 20.83
N GLY A 41 15.24 14.67 20.86
CA GLY A 41 14.99 13.81 22.02
C GLY A 41 13.55 13.33 22.18
N ALA A 42 12.62 13.76 21.33
CA ALA A 42 11.26 13.26 21.34
C ALA A 42 11.14 11.97 20.53
N THR A 43 10.25 11.08 20.98
CA THR A 43 9.89 9.82 20.31
C THR A 43 8.49 9.86 19.74
N SER A 44 7.79 10.99 19.89
CA SER A 44 6.41 11.16 19.41
C SER A 44 6.19 12.55 18.82
N THR A 45 5.19 12.64 17.96
CA THR A 45 4.67 13.89 17.44
C THR A 45 3.18 13.77 17.17
N VAL A 46 2.50 14.91 17.15
CA VAL A 46 1.08 15.01 16.82
C VAL A 46 0.94 15.99 15.68
N VAL A 47 0.14 15.62 14.70
CA VAL A 47 -0.27 16.50 13.59
C VAL A 47 -1.78 16.63 13.61
N GLU A 48 -2.25 17.84 13.41
CA GLU A 48 -3.66 18.11 13.13
C GLU A 48 -3.81 18.50 11.68
N GLY A 49 -4.82 17.97 11.03
CA GLY A 49 -5.03 18.19 9.61
C GLY A 49 -6.50 18.12 9.20
N THR A 50 -6.74 18.55 7.98
CA THR A 50 -8.05 18.50 7.35
C THR A 50 -7.91 17.95 5.94
N ILE A 51 -8.82 17.06 5.53
CA ILE A 51 -9.02 16.64 4.14
C ILE A 51 -10.46 16.85 3.71
N SER A 52 -10.66 17.03 2.40
CA SER A 52 -11.99 17.16 1.80
C SER A 52 -12.04 16.33 0.50
N GLY A 53 -13.15 15.63 0.29
CA GLY A 53 -13.37 14.87 -0.94
C GLY A 53 -12.24 13.85 -1.20
N ASN A 54 -11.65 13.93 -2.37
CA ASN A 54 -10.58 13.00 -2.81
C ASN A 54 -9.16 13.43 -2.39
N GLN A 55 -9.01 14.40 -1.51
CA GLN A 55 -7.70 14.81 -1.01
C GLN A 55 -7.05 13.69 -0.21
N ILE A 56 -5.75 13.50 -0.41
CA ILE A 56 -4.91 12.53 0.30
C ILE A 56 -3.71 13.27 0.88
N VAL A 57 -3.31 12.88 2.09
CA VAL A 57 -2.09 13.39 2.72
C VAL A 57 -1.18 12.24 3.10
N ASP A 58 0.06 12.28 2.61
CA ASP A 58 1.12 11.36 2.99
C ASP A 58 2.05 12.03 4.01
N TYR A 59 2.01 11.58 5.25
CA TYR A 59 2.99 11.94 6.27
C TYR A 59 4.18 10.99 6.19
N VAL A 60 5.36 11.53 5.83
CA VAL A 60 6.56 10.73 5.63
C VAL A 60 7.43 10.76 6.88
N LEU A 61 7.63 9.61 7.49
CA LEU A 61 8.34 9.42 8.74
C LEU A 61 9.52 8.46 8.56
N GLY A 62 10.74 8.93 8.80
CA GLY A 62 11.95 8.10 8.81
C GLY A 62 12.01 7.26 10.08
N ALA A 63 12.15 5.94 9.93
CA ALA A 63 12.31 5.02 11.04
C ALA A 63 13.22 3.85 10.67
N SER A 64 13.68 3.10 11.66
CA SER A 64 14.63 2.00 11.48
C SER A 64 14.01 0.65 11.79
N LYS A 65 14.48 -0.37 11.10
CA LYS A 65 14.18 -1.78 11.41
C LYS A 65 14.35 -2.06 12.91
N GLY A 66 13.40 -2.79 13.48
CA GLY A 66 13.41 -3.18 14.89
C GLY A 66 12.87 -2.13 15.86
N GLN A 67 12.63 -0.90 15.42
CA GLN A 67 11.91 0.07 16.22
C GLN A 67 10.42 -0.27 16.31
N SER A 68 9.77 0.07 17.42
CA SER A 68 8.32 -0.01 17.57
C SER A 68 7.69 1.28 17.09
N MET A 69 6.67 1.17 16.24
CA MET A 69 5.85 2.28 15.79
C MET A 69 4.43 2.12 16.33
N ASN A 70 3.88 3.21 16.89
CA ASN A 70 2.47 3.32 17.20
C ASN A 70 1.92 4.54 16.47
N VAL A 71 0.82 4.34 15.75
CA VAL A 71 0.11 5.42 15.05
C VAL A 71 -1.37 5.34 15.40
N SER A 72 -1.92 6.44 15.85
CA SER A 72 -3.35 6.55 16.15
C SER A 72 -3.95 7.80 15.54
N MET A 73 -5.16 7.68 15.00
CA MET A 73 -5.88 8.82 14.43
C MET A 73 -7.25 8.99 15.07
N ALA A 74 -7.51 10.18 15.60
CA ALA A 74 -8.82 10.60 16.06
C ALA A 74 -9.47 11.51 15.03
N THR A 75 -10.71 11.20 14.66
CA THR A 75 -11.55 12.01 13.75
C THR A 75 -13.02 11.82 14.10
N ARG A 76 -13.85 12.79 13.77
CA ARG A 76 -15.32 12.68 13.89
C ARG A 76 -15.96 12.11 12.63
N ASN A 77 -15.24 12.10 11.50
CA ASN A 77 -15.73 11.56 10.26
C ASN A 77 -15.42 10.05 10.21
N THR A 78 -16.45 9.22 10.30
CA THR A 78 -16.33 7.75 10.35
C THR A 78 -15.91 7.11 9.03
N ALA A 79 -15.73 7.90 7.98
CA ALA A 79 -15.25 7.44 6.67
C ALA A 79 -13.80 7.88 6.38
N THR A 80 -13.09 8.42 7.39
CA THR A 80 -11.71 8.88 7.26
C THR A 80 -10.77 7.92 7.98
N TYR A 81 -9.73 7.47 7.27
CA TYR A 81 -8.81 6.43 7.73
C TYR A 81 -7.37 6.78 7.36
N PHE A 82 -6.43 6.06 7.97
CA PHE A 82 -5.05 6.07 7.50
C PHE A 82 -4.56 4.67 7.14
N ASN A 83 -3.65 4.61 6.18
CA ASN A 83 -2.90 3.41 5.84
C ASN A 83 -1.42 3.65 6.10
N ILE A 84 -0.64 2.59 6.32
CA ILE A 84 0.82 2.70 6.42
C ILE A 84 1.46 1.92 5.26
N LEU A 85 2.32 2.62 4.51
CA LEU A 85 3.10 2.04 3.42
C LEU A 85 4.57 1.90 3.89
N ALA A 86 5.19 0.79 3.55
CA ALA A 86 6.59 0.51 3.88
C ALA A 86 7.55 1.41 3.06
N PRO A 87 8.82 1.52 3.46
CA PRO A 87 9.83 2.21 2.67
C PRO A 87 9.91 1.68 1.24
N GLY A 88 9.89 2.60 0.25
CA GLY A 88 9.88 2.26 -1.17
C GLY A 88 8.50 2.01 -1.78
N GLU A 89 7.49 1.73 -0.97
CA GLU A 89 6.12 1.52 -1.45
C GLU A 89 5.39 2.83 -1.71
N THR A 90 4.59 2.86 -2.78
CA THR A 90 3.77 4.03 -3.14
C THR A 90 2.28 3.72 -3.19
N GLU A 91 1.91 2.45 -3.32
CA GLU A 91 0.53 2.02 -3.52
C GLU A 91 0.08 0.94 -2.53
N VAL A 92 0.99 0.02 -2.15
CA VAL A 92 0.64 -1.11 -1.30
C VAL A 92 0.88 -0.77 0.17
N ALA A 93 -0.20 -0.76 0.95
CA ALA A 93 -0.14 -0.57 2.40
C ALA A 93 0.00 -1.92 3.11
N PHE A 94 0.89 -2.01 4.09
CA PHE A 94 0.97 -3.17 4.98
C PHE A 94 0.03 -3.06 6.20
N PHE A 95 -0.52 -1.86 6.44
CA PHE A 95 -1.54 -1.62 7.45
C PHE A 95 -2.70 -0.82 6.86
N ASN A 96 -3.93 -1.22 7.17
CA ASN A 96 -5.15 -0.57 6.71
C ASN A 96 -6.02 -0.17 7.91
N GLY A 97 -6.14 1.14 8.16
CA GLY A 97 -6.85 1.70 9.29
C GLY A 97 -8.36 1.49 9.26
N SER A 98 -8.97 1.29 8.08
CA SER A 98 -10.41 1.02 7.97
C SER A 98 -10.81 -0.34 8.55
N MET A 99 -9.84 -1.23 8.75
CA MET A 99 -10.03 -2.56 9.34
C MET A 99 -9.56 -2.64 10.80
N SER A 100 -8.94 -1.59 11.33
CA SER A 100 -8.21 -1.61 12.61
C SER A 100 -8.46 -0.34 13.42
N GLU A 101 -9.66 0.25 13.29
CA GLU A 101 -10.13 1.41 14.08
C GLU A 101 -9.15 2.59 14.12
N ASN A 102 -8.37 2.78 13.03
CA ASN A 102 -7.34 3.83 12.95
C ASN A 102 -6.27 3.75 14.06
N GLN A 103 -5.88 2.53 14.45
CA GLN A 103 -4.82 2.27 15.42
C GLN A 103 -3.85 1.23 14.89
N TYR A 104 -2.59 1.57 14.87
CA TYR A 104 -1.48 0.68 14.52
C TYR A 104 -0.47 0.60 15.65
N GLU A 105 -0.05 -0.60 15.99
CA GLU A 105 1.09 -0.86 16.86
C GLU A 105 1.88 -2.06 16.31
N GLY A 106 3.19 -1.90 16.14
CA GLY A 106 4.01 -2.99 15.64
C GLY A 106 5.50 -2.66 15.56
N VAL A 107 6.31 -3.71 15.41
CA VAL A 107 7.74 -3.59 15.18
C VAL A 107 7.98 -3.38 13.69
N LEU A 108 8.80 -2.41 13.34
CA LEU A 108 9.08 -2.05 11.97
C LEU A 108 9.99 -3.05 11.28
N PRO A 109 9.60 -3.59 10.11
CA PRO A 109 10.34 -4.62 9.41
C PRO A 109 11.54 -4.08 8.62
N ALA A 110 11.56 -2.79 8.28
CA ALA A 110 12.56 -2.19 7.40
C ALA A 110 13.06 -0.84 7.93
N THR A 111 14.22 -0.41 7.47
CA THR A 111 14.74 0.95 7.69
C THR A 111 14.41 1.82 6.49
N GLY A 112 13.87 3.01 6.71
CA GLY A 112 13.58 3.97 5.64
C GLY A 112 12.38 4.85 5.95
N ASP A 113 11.82 5.44 4.90
CA ASP A 113 10.73 6.38 4.95
C ASP A 113 9.38 5.66 4.85
N TYR A 114 8.70 5.54 5.98
CA TYR A 114 7.31 5.09 6.05
C TYR A 114 6.37 6.21 5.66
N ARG A 115 5.27 5.88 4.96
CA ARG A 115 4.21 6.83 4.60
C ARG A 115 2.96 6.49 5.37
N ILE A 116 2.49 7.41 6.19
CA ILE A 116 1.19 7.35 6.84
C ILE A 116 0.23 8.15 5.98
N ARG A 117 -0.58 7.45 5.18
CA ARG A 117 -1.49 8.03 4.19
C ARG A 117 -2.87 8.22 4.79
N VAL A 118 -3.29 9.48 4.96
CA VAL A 118 -4.64 9.82 5.41
C VAL A 118 -5.54 10.05 4.20
N TYR A 119 -6.70 9.40 4.18
CA TYR A 119 -7.65 9.44 3.07
C TYR A 119 -9.09 9.29 3.55
N MET A 120 -10.03 9.54 2.65
CA MET A 120 -11.46 9.34 2.89
C MET A 120 -12.01 8.24 1.97
N MET A 121 -12.93 7.43 2.49
CA MET A 121 -13.63 6.40 1.69
C MET A 121 -14.34 7.04 0.50
N ARG A 122 -14.33 6.33 -0.65
CA ARG A 122 -14.86 6.83 -1.93
C ARG A 122 -16.29 7.36 -1.86
N SER A 123 -17.15 6.75 -1.04
CA SER A 123 -18.54 7.19 -0.89
C SER A 123 -18.64 8.57 -0.26
N ALA A 124 -17.88 8.84 0.80
CA ALA A 124 -17.80 10.12 1.46
C ALA A 124 -17.04 11.16 0.61
N ALA A 125 -15.94 10.73 -0.02
CA ALA A 125 -15.18 11.56 -0.95
C ALA A 125 -16.04 12.10 -2.11
N ARG A 126 -16.87 11.25 -2.72
CA ARG A 126 -17.82 11.70 -3.78
C ARG A 126 -18.87 12.69 -3.30
N ARG A 127 -19.22 12.67 -2.00
CA ARG A 127 -20.10 13.70 -1.39
C ARG A 127 -19.35 14.96 -1.00
N ASN A 128 -18.03 15.00 -1.27
CA ASN A 128 -17.13 16.09 -0.90
C ASN A 128 -17.17 16.41 0.60
N GLU A 129 -17.28 15.36 1.43
CA GLU A 129 -17.25 15.51 2.88
C GLU A 129 -15.92 16.10 3.34
N LYS A 130 -15.95 16.76 4.49
CA LYS A 130 -14.78 17.31 5.15
C LYS A 130 -14.49 16.52 6.43
N ALA A 131 -13.22 16.24 6.69
CA ALA A 131 -12.76 15.58 7.90
C ALA A 131 -11.60 16.34 8.51
N ASP A 132 -11.79 16.76 9.74
CA ASP A 132 -10.70 17.20 10.61
C ASP A 132 -10.21 15.98 11.40
N TYR A 133 -8.90 15.84 11.55
CA TYR A 133 -8.27 14.71 12.25
C TYR A 133 -7.06 15.15 13.08
N ARG A 134 -6.76 14.36 14.11
CA ARG A 134 -5.55 14.43 14.91
C ARG A 134 -4.84 13.09 14.76
N LEU A 135 -3.63 13.12 14.22
CA LEU A 135 -2.79 11.96 13.99
C LEU A 135 -1.61 12.00 14.96
N GLU A 136 -1.46 11.00 15.79
CA GLU A 136 -0.35 10.82 16.71
C GLU A 136 0.56 9.71 16.19
N MET A 137 1.85 9.99 16.15
CA MET A 137 2.87 9.06 15.69
C MET A 137 3.94 8.94 16.78
N ILE A 138 4.24 7.72 17.20
CA ILE A 138 5.23 7.39 18.21
C ILE A 138 6.19 6.37 17.61
N VAL A 139 7.50 6.62 17.69
CA VAL A 139 8.54 5.65 17.31
C VAL A 139 9.51 5.52 18.48
N THR A 140 9.62 4.31 19.00
CA THR A 140 10.46 3.98 20.17
C THR A 140 11.39 2.82 19.84
N GLY A 141 12.32 2.58 20.73
CA GLY A 141 13.30 1.53 20.59
C GLY A 141 14.59 2.00 19.89
N LYS A 142 15.64 1.20 20.07
CA LYS A 142 16.91 1.46 19.40
C LYS A 142 16.83 0.93 17.97
N PRO A 143 17.38 1.64 16.96
CA PRO A 143 17.61 1.05 15.65
C PRO A 143 18.38 -0.26 15.82
N GLN A 144 17.94 -1.32 15.20
CA GLN A 144 18.74 -2.52 15.09
C GLN A 144 19.96 -2.16 14.23
N ALA A 145 21.15 -2.21 14.83
CA ALA A 145 22.39 -1.89 14.12
C ALA A 145 22.47 -2.78 12.88
N ALA A 146 22.63 -2.13 11.71
CA ALA A 146 22.96 -2.85 10.50
C ALA A 146 24.32 -3.55 10.74
N ALA A 147 24.32 -4.85 10.88
CA ALA A 147 25.52 -5.64 10.71
C ALA A 147 26.01 -5.33 9.29
N GLY A 148 27.19 -4.73 9.18
CA GLY A 148 27.72 -4.24 7.92
C GLY A 148 27.71 -5.31 6.84
N SER A 149 26.98 -5.05 5.79
CA SER A 149 27.21 -5.68 4.50
C SER A 149 26.79 -4.72 3.39
N THR A 150 27.73 -4.49 2.52
CA THR A 150 27.54 -3.88 1.19
C THR A 150 26.61 -4.74 0.34
N ALA A 151 25.67 -4.09 -0.30
CA ALA A 151 24.88 -4.50 -1.47
C ALA A 151 23.48 -5.08 -1.24
N ALA A 152 22.54 -4.53 -2.02
CA ALA A 152 21.18 -4.97 -2.33
C ALA A 152 20.16 -4.91 -1.18
N ALA A 153 19.03 -4.27 -1.44
CA ALA A 153 17.88 -4.16 -0.56
C ALA A 153 17.46 -5.55 -0.04
N ASP A 154 17.94 -5.91 1.16
CA ASP A 154 17.52 -7.10 1.84
C ASP A 154 16.27 -6.78 2.68
N ASN A 155 15.14 -7.18 2.15
CA ASN A 155 13.84 -7.17 2.81
C ASN A 155 13.76 -8.35 3.80
N SER A 156 14.78 -8.52 4.68
CA SER A 156 14.78 -9.59 5.66
C SER A 156 13.79 -9.30 6.81
N GLN A 157 12.50 -9.53 6.57
CA GLN A 157 11.68 -10.12 7.62
C GLN A 157 12.49 -11.32 8.12
N HIS A 158 12.69 -11.44 9.44
CA HIS A 158 13.38 -12.62 9.97
C HIS A 158 12.47 -13.83 9.75
N TYR A 159 12.66 -14.49 8.63
CA TYR A 159 12.01 -15.74 8.32
C TYR A 159 12.76 -16.88 8.98
N ASP A 160 12.03 -17.81 9.58
CA ASP A 160 12.62 -19.07 10.11
C ASP A 160 13.12 -19.96 8.96
N ALA A 161 12.51 -19.81 7.79
CA ALA A 161 13.00 -20.42 6.55
C ALA A 161 12.50 -19.63 5.33
N THR A 162 13.23 -19.77 4.22
CA THR A 162 12.88 -19.24 2.91
C THR A 162 13.02 -20.31 1.85
N GLY A 163 12.35 -20.13 0.71
CA GLY A 163 12.43 -21.08 -0.38
C GLY A 163 11.55 -20.65 -1.56
N LYS A 164 11.19 -21.63 -2.39
CA LYS A 164 10.27 -21.41 -3.53
C LYS A 164 9.07 -22.35 -3.42
N VAL A 165 7.90 -21.81 -3.81
CA VAL A 165 6.64 -22.57 -3.89
C VAL A 165 6.01 -22.37 -5.26
N PRO A 166 5.29 -23.37 -5.79
CA PRO A 166 4.49 -23.20 -6.99
C PRO A 166 3.44 -22.10 -6.83
N CYS A 167 3.35 -21.22 -7.82
CA CYS A 167 2.42 -20.09 -7.80
C CYS A 167 1.95 -19.72 -9.21
N ALA A 168 0.76 -19.14 -9.30
CA ALA A 168 0.25 -18.49 -10.51
C ALA A 168 -0.56 -17.25 -10.11
N GLN A 169 -0.44 -16.17 -10.88
CA GLN A 169 -1.05 -14.87 -10.54
C GLN A 169 -2.39 -14.64 -11.23
N TYR A 170 -2.62 -15.30 -12.36
CA TYR A 170 -3.80 -15.06 -13.20
C TYR A 170 -4.51 -16.37 -13.52
N LYS A 171 -5.80 -16.28 -13.77
CA LYS A 171 -6.61 -17.42 -14.20
C LYS A 171 -6.04 -18.04 -15.49
N GLY A 172 -5.83 -19.35 -15.45
CA GLY A 172 -5.29 -20.10 -16.60
C GLY A 172 -3.78 -19.99 -16.79
N GLN A 173 -3.06 -19.22 -16.00
CA GLN A 173 -1.60 -19.19 -16.02
C GLN A 173 -1.02 -20.54 -15.55
N PRO A 174 -0.02 -21.12 -16.25
CA PRO A 174 0.74 -22.25 -15.74
C PRO A 174 1.39 -21.92 -14.37
N MET A 175 1.52 -22.92 -13.51
CA MET A 175 2.24 -22.76 -12.24
C MET A 175 3.71 -22.46 -12.51
N GLY A 176 4.18 -21.33 -12.01
CA GLY A 176 5.59 -20.93 -11.94
C GLY A 176 6.15 -21.13 -10.54
N GLN A 177 7.16 -20.34 -10.18
CA GLN A 177 7.78 -20.34 -8.85
C GLN A 177 7.76 -18.94 -8.26
N CYS A 178 7.31 -18.84 -7.00
CA CYS A 178 7.40 -17.64 -6.19
C CYS A 178 8.34 -17.88 -5.02
N ASP A 179 9.11 -16.87 -4.64
CA ASP A 179 9.88 -16.91 -3.40
C ASP A 179 8.95 -16.82 -2.20
N PHE A 180 9.27 -17.52 -1.11
CA PHE A 180 8.54 -17.38 0.14
C PHE A 180 9.47 -17.26 1.34
N GLY A 181 8.96 -16.62 2.39
CA GLY A 181 9.51 -16.64 3.72
C GLY A 181 8.45 -17.07 4.73
N VAL A 182 8.81 -17.86 5.71
CA VAL A 182 7.92 -18.34 6.75
C VAL A 182 8.36 -17.86 8.12
N MET A 183 7.41 -17.37 8.91
CA MET A 183 7.54 -17.06 10.33
C MET A 183 6.70 -18.06 11.11
N ARG A 184 7.34 -18.98 11.83
CA ARG A 184 6.71 -20.06 12.59
C ARG A 184 6.37 -19.60 14.01
N LYS A 185 5.22 -20.02 14.50
CA LYS A 185 4.74 -19.72 15.87
C LYS A 185 4.64 -20.97 16.74
N GLY A 186 5.02 -22.13 16.18
CA GLY A 186 4.86 -23.44 16.81
C GLY A 186 3.50 -24.09 16.52
N ASN A 187 3.40 -25.39 16.77
CA ASN A 187 2.17 -26.20 16.60
C ASN A 187 1.53 -26.12 15.19
N GLY A 188 2.34 -25.90 14.14
CA GLY A 188 1.83 -25.72 12.78
C GLY A 188 1.24 -24.32 12.51
N ASP A 189 1.30 -23.41 13.47
CA ASP A 189 0.91 -22.01 13.26
C ASP A 189 2.07 -21.25 12.61
N ALA A 190 1.78 -20.56 11.52
CA ALA A 190 2.77 -19.79 10.80
C ALA A 190 2.16 -18.66 9.99
N THR A 191 3.00 -17.70 9.63
CA THR A 191 2.72 -16.70 8.61
C THR A 191 3.69 -16.91 7.46
N VAL A 192 3.16 -17.17 6.27
CA VAL A 192 3.93 -17.32 5.04
C VAL A 192 3.75 -16.07 4.20
N VAL A 193 4.85 -15.43 3.84
CA VAL A 193 4.89 -14.28 2.93
C VAL A 193 5.45 -14.77 1.60
N ILE A 194 4.68 -14.65 0.55
CA ILE A 194 5.06 -15.03 -0.81
C ILE A 194 5.39 -13.77 -1.59
N THR A 195 6.59 -13.71 -2.15
CA THR A 195 7.00 -12.66 -3.06
C THR A 195 6.70 -13.11 -4.49
N ARG A 196 5.77 -12.41 -5.11
CA ARG A 196 5.34 -12.68 -6.49
C ARG A 196 6.38 -12.18 -7.50
N PRO A 197 6.37 -12.68 -8.75
CA PRO A 197 7.27 -12.20 -9.80
C PRO A 197 7.16 -10.70 -10.11
N ASP A 198 6.03 -10.08 -9.79
CA ASP A 198 5.82 -8.62 -9.93
C ASP A 198 6.36 -7.81 -8.74
N GLY A 199 7.05 -8.47 -7.78
CA GLY A 199 7.64 -7.88 -6.58
C GLY A 199 6.66 -7.61 -5.45
N ARG A 200 5.36 -7.84 -5.64
CA ARG A 200 4.36 -7.68 -4.57
C ARG A 200 4.32 -8.91 -3.68
N ASN A 201 3.94 -8.71 -2.42
CA ASN A 201 3.83 -9.77 -1.44
C ASN A 201 2.37 -10.23 -1.26
N ARG A 202 2.21 -11.52 -0.95
CA ARG A 202 0.96 -12.12 -0.49
C ARG A 202 1.22 -12.80 0.85
N THR A 203 0.52 -12.39 1.89
CA THR A 203 0.63 -13.00 3.22
C THR A 203 -0.46 -14.04 3.41
N ILE A 204 -0.09 -15.24 3.82
CA ILE A 204 -1.01 -16.35 4.11
C ILE A 204 -0.80 -16.80 5.55
N VAL A 205 -1.87 -16.90 6.33
CA VAL A 205 -1.83 -17.32 7.72
C VAL A 205 -2.24 -18.78 7.83
N PHE A 206 -1.42 -19.55 8.53
CA PHE A 206 -1.63 -20.95 8.83
C PHE A 206 -1.95 -21.15 10.31
N VAL A 207 -2.89 -22.06 10.59
CA VAL A 207 -3.22 -22.56 11.92
C VAL A 207 -3.25 -24.08 11.85
N GLY A 208 -2.43 -24.76 12.66
CA GLY A 208 -2.29 -26.21 12.63
C GLY A 208 -1.89 -26.73 11.24
N ALA A 209 -0.92 -26.11 10.59
CA ALA A 209 -0.42 -26.41 9.24
C ALA A 209 -1.46 -26.26 8.12
N ARG A 210 -2.61 -25.65 8.40
CA ARG A 210 -3.66 -25.39 7.41
C ARG A 210 -3.76 -23.89 7.12
N ALA A 211 -3.78 -23.49 5.87
CA ALA A 211 -4.04 -22.12 5.48
C ALA A 211 -5.48 -21.72 5.88
N THR A 212 -5.64 -20.63 6.60
CA THR A 212 -6.94 -20.17 7.13
C THR A 212 -7.38 -18.84 6.55
N ARG A 213 -6.44 -17.99 6.15
CA ARG A 213 -6.73 -16.70 5.54
C ARG A 213 -5.53 -16.17 4.75
N ALA A 214 -5.80 -15.25 3.84
CA ALA A 214 -4.78 -14.42 3.20
C ALA A 214 -5.06 -12.95 3.50
N ASP A 215 -4.05 -12.07 3.35
CA ASP A 215 -4.25 -10.63 3.30
C ASP A 215 -4.99 -10.29 2.01
N ILE A 216 -6.25 -9.97 2.13
CA ILE A 216 -7.09 -9.52 1.02
C ILE A 216 -7.27 -8.03 1.19
N SER A 217 -6.53 -7.24 0.42
CA SER A 217 -6.73 -5.79 0.42
C SER A 217 -7.98 -5.42 -0.40
N GLU A 218 -8.62 -4.30 -0.11
CA GLU A 218 -9.71 -3.78 -0.97
C GLU A 218 -9.22 -3.50 -2.40
N ALA A 219 -7.92 -3.30 -2.61
CA ALA A 219 -7.31 -3.19 -3.92
C ALA A 219 -7.42 -4.50 -4.74
N ASP A 220 -7.57 -5.64 -4.08
CA ASP A 220 -7.80 -6.95 -4.71
C ASP A 220 -9.29 -7.20 -5.06
N GLY A 221 -10.15 -6.19 -4.92
CA GLY A 221 -11.56 -6.27 -5.34
C GLY A 221 -12.42 -7.26 -4.54
N GLY A 222 -12.04 -7.55 -3.29
CA GLY A 222 -12.76 -8.53 -2.45
C GLY A 222 -12.52 -9.97 -2.91
N ALA A 223 -11.31 -10.30 -3.32
CA ALA A 223 -10.90 -11.61 -3.80
C ALA A 223 -11.31 -12.72 -2.81
N ALA A 224 -11.99 -13.75 -3.29
CA ALA A 224 -12.39 -14.88 -2.46
C ALA A 224 -11.16 -15.72 -2.08
N PHE A 225 -11.06 -16.07 -0.79
CA PHE A 225 -10.05 -17.00 -0.28
C PHE A 225 -10.65 -18.41 -0.22
N SER A 226 -9.93 -19.39 -0.71
CA SER A 226 -10.27 -20.81 -0.54
C SER A 226 -9.02 -21.66 -0.41
N VAL A 227 -9.13 -22.78 0.33
CA VAL A 227 -8.06 -23.77 0.50
C VAL A 227 -8.61 -25.16 0.33
N GLN A 228 -7.91 -26.00 -0.43
CA GLN A 228 -8.11 -27.44 -0.53
C GLN A 228 -6.83 -28.12 -0.07
N ARG A 229 -6.94 -29.28 0.56
CA ARG A 229 -5.79 -30.11 0.94
C ARG A 229 -5.70 -31.35 0.06
N GLU A 230 -4.50 -31.61 -0.42
CA GLU A 230 -4.15 -32.88 -1.07
C GLU A 230 -2.94 -33.47 -0.35
N GLY A 231 -3.22 -34.40 0.58
CA GLY A 231 -2.18 -34.94 1.46
C GLY A 231 -1.59 -33.87 2.38
N ASP A 232 -0.31 -33.63 2.25
CA ASP A 232 0.49 -32.61 2.94
C ASP A 232 0.61 -31.27 2.21
N LEU A 233 -0.18 -31.09 1.12
CA LEU A 233 -0.15 -29.89 0.30
C LEU A 233 -1.38 -29.01 0.52
N ASN A 234 -1.19 -27.72 0.81
CA ASN A 234 -2.24 -26.72 0.84
C ASN A 234 -2.36 -26.06 -0.53
N MET A 235 -3.47 -26.34 -1.23
CA MET A 235 -3.81 -25.73 -2.51
C MET A 235 -4.68 -24.49 -2.25
N ILE A 236 -4.09 -23.31 -2.34
CA ILE A 236 -4.68 -22.05 -1.91
C ILE A 236 -5.05 -21.22 -3.13
N ARG A 237 -6.23 -20.59 -3.08
CA ARG A 237 -6.69 -19.61 -4.05
C ARG A 237 -7.04 -18.31 -3.37
N VAL A 238 -6.60 -17.20 -3.98
CA VAL A 238 -6.95 -15.84 -3.59
C VAL A 238 -7.38 -15.10 -4.86
N GLY A 239 -8.68 -15.06 -5.12
CA GLY A 239 -9.20 -14.63 -6.42
C GLY A 239 -8.69 -15.51 -7.56
N ASP A 240 -7.96 -14.92 -8.51
CA ASP A 240 -7.34 -15.63 -9.64
C ASP A 240 -5.96 -16.21 -9.29
N GLU A 241 -5.36 -15.82 -8.17
CA GLU A 241 -4.06 -16.32 -7.71
C GLU A 241 -4.16 -17.75 -7.18
N ARG A 242 -3.11 -18.53 -7.40
CA ARG A 242 -3.00 -19.93 -6.93
C ARG A 242 -1.63 -20.15 -6.30
N TYR A 243 -1.60 -20.88 -5.18
CA TYR A 243 -0.39 -21.22 -4.45
C TYR A 243 -0.48 -22.66 -3.95
N GLU A 244 0.63 -23.37 -4.02
CA GLU A 244 0.76 -24.75 -3.53
C GLU A 244 1.84 -24.75 -2.43
N ILE A 245 1.43 -24.87 -1.18
CA ILE A 245 2.33 -24.74 -0.03
C ILE A 245 2.32 -26.05 0.76
N PRO A 246 3.45 -26.79 0.79
CA PRO A 246 3.55 -28.01 1.55
C PRO A 246 3.62 -27.74 3.06
N ASP A 247 3.13 -28.68 3.86
CA ASP A 247 3.20 -28.60 5.33
C ASP A 247 4.64 -28.46 5.83
N ALA A 248 5.59 -29.11 5.18
CA ALA A 248 7.02 -29.00 5.50
C ALA A 248 7.55 -27.55 5.40
N ALA A 249 7.02 -26.72 4.49
CA ALA A 249 7.38 -25.31 4.41
C ALA A 249 6.87 -24.54 5.64
N VAL A 250 5.74 -24.97 6.21
CA VAL A 250 5.06 -24.32 7.33
C VAL A 250 5.60 -24.81 8.67
N SER A 251 5.70 -26.12 8.87
CA SER A 251 6.12 -26.75 10.13
C SER A 251 7.64 -26.85 10.27
N GLY A 252 8.37 -27.03 9.18
CA GLY A 252 9.81 -27.21 9.18
C GLY A 252 10.27 -28.67 9.41
N GLU A 253 9.34 -29.61 9.25
CA GLU A 253 9.63 -31.06 9.35
C GLU A 253 9.73 -31.69 7.95
#